data_59d3dc97ec5aa93645660d10682c6eca
#
_entry.id   59d3dc97ec5aa93645660d10682c6eca
#
_cell.length_a   1.000
_cell.length_b   1.000
_cell.length_c   1.000
_cell.angle_alpha   90.00
_cell.angle_beta   90.00
_cell.angle_gamma   90.00
#
_symmetry.space_group_name_H-M   'P 1'
#
loop_
_entity.id
_entity.type
_entity.pdbx_description
1 polymer ?
#
loop_
_entity_poly.entity_id
_entity_poly.type
_entity_poly.pdbx_seq_one_letter_code
_entity_poly.pdbx_strand_id
1 'polypeptide(L)'
;MVFTSRAGGVSAAPYDSFNLAAHVGDNPEDVAANRSRLARILGLPTDRFVWMEQLHTNTVTPVDAPSAAPVEATDALVTREKNLALCVLVADCTPVLLSDHAAGVIGAAHAGRMGARNGIVKNTVQAMVDLGAQPSRIQVLMGPAAAGASYEVPEAMAADVEKHLPGSRTTTTR
;
A
#
# COMPACT_ATOMS: atom_id res chain seq x y z
N MET A 1 8.95 3.24 -8.58
CA MET A 1 7.91 2.39 -7.95
C MET A 1 8.32 0.93 -8.06
N VAL A 2 8.19 0.14 -7.00
CA VAL A 2 8.64 -1.27 -6.95
C VAL A 2 7.58 -2.09 -6.23
N PHE A 3 7.30 -3.28 -6.74
CA PHE A 3 6.59 -4.34 -6.01
C PHE A 3 7.55 -5.48 -5.72
N THR A 4 7.48 -6.02 -4.50
CA THR A 4 8.22 -7.22 -4.11
C THR A 4 7.38 -8.46 -4.40
N SER A 5 8.04 -9.61 -4.51
CA SER A 5 7.39 -10.91 -4.45
C SER A 5 7.64 -11.57 -3.10
N ARG A 6 6.97 -12.70 -2.84
CA ARG A 6 7.21 -13.50 -1.63
C ARG A 6 8.54 -14.26 -1.63
N ALA A 7 9.23 -14.32 -2.75
CA ALA A 7 10.45 -15.13 -2.90
C ALA A 7 11.72 -14.36 -2.55
N GLY A 8 12.73 -15.09 -2.08
CA GLY A 8 14.10 -14.58 -1.91
C GLY A 8 14.38 -13.95 -0.55
N GLY A 9 13.58 -14.22 0.45
CA GLY A 9 13.83 -13.84 1.85
C GLY A 9 14.39 -14.98 2.69
N VAL A 10 14.29 -14.82 4.01
CA VAL A 10 14.80 -15.75 5.02
C VAL A 10 13.71 -16.29 5.96
N SER A 11 12.49 -15.74 5.94
CA SER A 11 11.39 -16.21 6.78
C SER A 11 11.02 -17.66 6.47
N ALA A 12 10.74 -18.43 7.52
CA ALA A 12 10.28 -19.81 7.42
C ALA A 12 8.76 -19.88 7.16
N ALA A 13 8.25 -21.05 6.81
CA ALA A 13 6.82 -21.30 6.68
C ALA A 13 6.06 -20.94 7.99
N PRO A 14 4.89 -20.33 7.91
CA PRO A 14 4.07 -20.06 6.72
C PRO A 14 4.41 -18.75 5.98
N TYR A 15 5.45 -18.02 6.42
CA TYR A 15 5.83 -16.70 5.90
C TYR A 15 6.85 -16.74 4.76
N ASP A 16 7.13 -17.91 4.22
CA ASP A 16 8.21 -18.12 3.24
C ASP A 16 7.96 -17.34 1.93
N SER A 17 9.00 -16.56 1.63
CA SER A 17 10.22 -16.33 2.41
C SER A 17 10.54 -14.85 2.62
N PHE A 18 9.97 -13.92 1.84
CA PHE A 18 10.30 -12.49 1.86
C PHE A 18 9.21 -11.67 2.56
N ASN A 19 8.79 -12.13 3.75
CA ASN A 19 7.83 -11.37 4.55
C ASN A 19 8.47 -10.08 5.09
N LEU A 20 7.75 -8.98 4.95
CA LEU A 20 8.15 -7.64 5.40
C LEU A 20 7.26 -7.11 6.53
N ALA A 21 6.19 -7.86 6.87
CA ALA A 21 5.21 -7.48 7.88
C ALA A 21 5.67 -7.91 9.28
N ALA A 22 5.79 -6.96 10.20
CA ALA A 22 6.24 -7.22 11.57
C ALA A 22 5.10 -7.57 12.54
N HIS A 23 3.84 -7.49 12.08
CA HIS A 23 2.64 -7.65 12.93
C HIS A 23 1.88 -8.97 12.72
N VAL A 24 2.41 -9.86 11.87
CA VAL A 24 1.71 -11.11 11.48
C VAL A 24 2.16 -12.33 12.28
N GLY A 25 3.13 -12.18 13.20
CA GLY A 25 3.62 -13.26 14.06
C GLY A 25 4.83 -14.03 13.50
N ASP A 26 5.48 -13.51 12.47
CA ASP A 26 6.78 -14.03 11.98
C ASP A 26 7.91 -13.68 12.95
N ASN A 27 9.05 -14.37 12.81
CA ASN A 27 10.26 -14.08 13.59
C ASN A 27 10.74 -12.63 13.30
N PRO A 28 10.85 -11.75 14.32
CA PRO A 28 11.25 -10.37 14.13
C PRO A 28 12.64 -10.21 13.48
N GLU A 29 13.57 -11.15 13.74
CA GLU A 29 14.92 -11.12 13.16
C GLU A 29 14.86 -11.40 11.65
N ASP A 30 14.02 -12.33 11.21
CA ASP A 30 13.84 -12.65 9.81
C ASP A 30 13.19 -11.49 9.06
N VAL A 31 12.17 -10.86 9.65
CA VAL A 31 11.54 -9.65 9.08
C VAL A 31 12.56 -8.52 8.95
N ALA A 32 13.40 -8.31 9.99
CA ALA A 32 14.46 -7.30 9.95
C ALA A 32 15.50 -7.59 8.87
N ALA A 33 15.90 -8.85 8.70
CA ALA A 33 16.82 -9.29 7.65
C ALA A 33 16.22 -9.06 6.24
N ASN A 34 14.93 -9.38 6.05
CA ASN A 34 14.22 -9.13 4.80
C ASN A 34 14.12 -7.63 4.49
N ARG A 35 13.77 -6.79 5.47
CA ARG A 35 13.74 -5.32 5.32
C ARG A 35 15.11 -4.76 4.98
N SER A 36 16.16 -5.25 5.64
CA SER A 36 17.55 -4.85 5.35
C SER A 36 17.98 -5.25 3.94
N ARG A 37 17.53 -6.42 3.46
CA ARG A 37 17.76 -6.85 2.08
C ARG A 37 17.06 -5.94 1.08
N LEU A 38 15.79 -5.59 1.33
CA LEU A 38 15.04 -4.65 0.47
C LEU A 38 15.74 -3.29 0.41
N ALA A 39 16.15 -2.77 1.55
CA ALA A 39 16.85 -1.50 1.66
C ALA A 39 18.14 -1.48 0.82
N ARG A 40 18.94 -2.53 0.90
CA ARG A 40 20.16 -2.70 0.10
C ARG A 40 19.86 -2.76 -1.41
N ILE A 41 18.81 -3.49 -1.82
CA ILE A 41 18.40 -3.58 -3.23
C ILE A 41 18.00 -2.21 -3.78
N LEU A 42 17.31 -1.40 -2.96
CA LEU A 42 16.85 -0.08 -3.35
C LEU A 42 17.90 1.03 -3.15
N GLY A 43 19.05 0.70 -2.58
CA GLY A 43 20.12 1.67 -2.30
C GLY A 43 19.75 2.73 -1.27
N LEU A 44 18.84 2.41 -0.36
CA LEU A 44 18.39 3.30 0.72
C LEU A 44 18.72 2.70 2.09
N PRO A 45 19.06 3.52 3.09
CA PRO A 45 19.14 3.07 4.48
C PRO A 45 17.78 2.58 4.99
N THR A 46 17.79 1.64 5.93
CA THR A 46 16.56 1.03 6.48
C THR A 46 15.66 2.03 7.21
N ASP A 47 16.23 3.07 7.79
CA ASP A 47 15.51 4.16 8.45
C ASP A 47 14.77 5.10 7.49
N ARG A 48 15.01 4.98 6.19
CA ARG A 48 14.30 5.74 5.15
C ARG A 48 13.01 5.09 4.65
N PHE A 49 12.62 3.97 5.23
CA PHE A 49 11.37 3.28 4.90
C PHE A 49 10.29 3.68 5.90
N VAL A 50 9.26 4.36 5.41
CA VAL A 50 8.11 4.77 6.20
C VAL A 50 6.99 3.75 6.02
N TRP A 51 6.62 3.11 7.11
CA TRP A 51 5.58 2.08 7.18
C TRP A 51 4.29 2.65 7.73
N MET A 52 3.17 1.97 7.51
CA MET A 52 1.83 2.34 7.99
C MET A 52 1.27 1.29 8.94
N GLU A 53 0.53 1.73 9.94
CA GLU A 53 -0.42 0.89 10.65
C GLU A 53 -1.74 0.91 9.86
N GLN A 54 -1.89 -0.10 8.97
CA GLN A 54 -3.00 -0.18 8.03
C GLN A 54 -4.24 -0.79 8.69
N LEU A 55 -5.30 -0.01 8.82
CA LEU A 55 -6.55 -0.38 9.48
C LEU A 55 -7.73 -0.47 8.49
N HIS A 56 -7.47 -0.50 7.18
CA HIS A 56 -8.49 -0.51 6.11
C HIS A 56 -9.39 0.72 6.13
N THR A 57 -8.82 1.88 6.49
CA THR A 57 -9.47 3.19 6.52
C THR A 57 -9.32 3.92 5.17
N ASN A 58 -9.69 5.20 5.15
CA ASN A 58 -9.39 6.11 4.05
C ASN A 58 -8.50 7.28 4.50
N THR A 59 -7.77 7.10 5.61
CA THR A 59 -6.84 8.09 6.16
C THR A 59 -5.58 8.16 5.32
N VAL A 60 -5.19 9.37 4.95
CA VAL A 60 -3.95 9.68 4.22
C VAL A 60 -3.10 10.61 5.06
N THR A 61 -1.85 10.26 5.28
CA THR A 61 -0.92 11.06 6.08
C THR A 61 0.23 11.57 5.22
N PRO A 62 0.41 12.89 5.07
CA PRO A 62 1.62 13.47 4.54
C PRO A 62 2.80 13.21 5.48
N VAL A 63 3.96 12.84 4.92
CA VAL A 63 5.19 12.61 5.68
C VAL A 63 6.34 13.41 5.07
N ASP A 64 7.13 14.05 5.92
CA ASP A 64 8.28 14.89 5.56
C ASP A 64 9.61 14.42 6.14
N ALA A 65 9.57 13.35 6.94
CA ALA A 65 10.73 12.77 7.61
C ALA A 65 10.59 11.25 7.77
N PRO A 66 11.70 10.54 8.01
CA PRO A 66 11.68 9.15 8.45
C PRO A 66 10.89 8.98 9.75
N SER A 67 10.24 7.82 9.91
CA SER A 67 9.54 7.46 11.14
C SER A 67 10.13 6.17 11.72
N ALA A 68 10.43 6.17 13.01
CA ALA A 68 10.94 4.99 13.71
C ALA A 68 9.86 3.92 13.94
N ALA A 69 8.60 4.33 13.99
CA ALA A 69 7.43 3.45 14.12
C ALA A 69 6.52 3.60 12.88
N PRO A 70 5.66 2.63 12.61
CA PRO A 70 4.61 2.81 11.60
C PRO A 70 3.74 4.03 11.90
N VAL A 71 3.34 4.75 10.86
CA VAL A 71 2.41 5.89 10.99
C VAL A 71 1.05 5.35 11.40
N GLU A 72 0.55 5.81 12.54
CA GLU A 72 -0.65 5.30 13.19
C GLU A 72 -1.91 5.51 12.34
N ALA A 73 -2.81 4.52 12.37
CA ALA A 73 -4.16 4.53 11.79
C ALA A 73 -4.22 5.12 10.38
N THR A 74 -3.27 4.73 9.52
CA THR A 74 -3.04 5.32 8.20
C THR A 74 -3.01 4.23 7.14
N ASP A 75 -3.73 4.44 6.04
CA ASP A 75 -3.79 3.52 4.90
C ASP A 75 -3.22 4.12 3.61
N ALA A 76 -2.75 5.38 3.64
CA ALA A 76 -1.95 5.94 2.56
C ALA A 76 -0.96 6.99 3.08
N LEU A 77 0.19 7.06 2.43
CA LEU A 77 1.23 8.05 2.67
C LEU A 77 1.47 8.86 1.40
N VAL A 78 1.77 10.14 1.56
CA VAL A 78 2.21 11.03 0.47
C VAL A 78 3.42 11.85 0.94
N THR A 79 4.33 12.17 0.01
CA THR A 79 5.52 12.97 0.33
C THR A 79 6.08 13.71 -0.88
N ARG A 80 6.83 14.78 -0.62
CA ARG A 80 7.77 15.42 -1.56
C ARG A 80 9.23 15.16 -1.20
N GLU A 81 9.47 14.52 -0.05
CA GLU A 81 10.81 14.29 0.42
C GLU A 81 11.55 13.28 -0.45
N LYS A 82 12.79 13.63 -0.79
CA LYS A 82 13.69 12.73 -1.53
C LYS A 82 14.28 11.68 -0.59
N ASN A 83 14.57 10.53 -1.15
CA ASN A 83 15.18 9.42 -0.41
C ASN A 83 14.32 8.89 0.75
N LEU A 84 13.01 9.06 0.69
CA LEU A 84 12.04 8.32 1.49
C LEU A 84 11.36 7.24 0.63
N ALA A 85 11.21 6.04 1.18
CA ALA A 85 10.43 4.97 0.61
C ALA A 85 9.11 4.84 1.37
N LEU A 86 8.00 5.17 0.73
CA LEU A 86 6.66 4.93 1.27
C LEU A 86 6.29 3.47 1.07
N CYS A 87 5.98 2.76 2.15
CA CYS A 87 5.77 1.33 2.14
C CYS A 87 4.31 0.97 2.42
N VAL A 88 3.73 0.16 1.55
CA VAL A 88 2.42 -0.46 1.73
C VAL A 88 2.58 -1.97 1.78
N LEU A 89 2.00 -2.60 2.79
CA LEU A 89 2.00 -4.05 2.99
C LEU A 89 0.66 -4.62 2.54
N VAL A 90 0.69 -5.65 1.72
CA VAL A 90 -0.53 -6.32 1.25
C VAL A 90 -0.34 -7.84 1.22
N ALA A 91 -1.44 -8.56 1.44
CA ALA A 91 -1.58 -9.98 1.11
C ALA A 91 -2.55 -10.14 -0.06
N ASP A 92 -3.76 -9.61 0.09
CA ASP A 92 -4.87 -9.75 -0.87
C ASP A 92 -5.35 -8.42 -1.45
N CYS A 93 -5.18 -7.32 -0.67
CA CYS A 93 -5.63 -5.99 -1.04
C CYS A 93 -4.77 -5.39 -2.16
N THR A 94 -5.30 -4.39 -2.85
CA THR A 94 -4.60 -3.74 -3.97
C THR A 94 -3.65 -2.66 -3.43
N PRO A 95 -2.32 -2.80 -3.62
CA PRO A 95 -1.40 -1.69 -3.38
C PRO A 95 -1.45 -0.73 -4.56
N VAL A 96 -1.59 0.55 -4.28
CA VAL A 96 -1.65 1.61 -5.30
C VAL A 96 -0.47 2.56 -5.09
N LEU A 97 0.41 2.64 -6.08
CA LEU A 97 1.56 3.55 -6.06
C LEU A 97 1.29 4.70 -7.04
N LEU A 98 1.52 5.93 -6.59
CA LEU A 98 1.24 7.14 -7.34
C LEU A 98 2.48 8.03 -7.43
N SER A 99 2.66 8.73 -8.55
CA SER A 99 3.71 9.74 -8.68
C SER A 99 3.34 10.86 -9.65
N ASP A 100 3.65 12.11 -9.27
CA ASP A 100 3.81 13.23 -10.19
C ASP A 100 5.29 13.59 -10.24
N HIS A 101 5.96 13.19 -11.31
CA HIS A 101 7.40 13.36 -11.46
C HIS A 101 7.81 14.83 -11.55
N ALA A 102 6.99 15.66 -12.22
CA ALA A 102 7.25 17.08 -12.37
C ALA A 102 7.13 17.85 -11.06
N ALA A 103 6.18 17.48 -10.20
CA ALA A 103 6.02 18.08 -8.88
C ALA A 103 6.96 17.47 -7.83
N GLY A 104 7.57 16.31 -8.12
CA GLY A 104 8.36 15.55 -7.14
C GLY A 104 7.50 14.99 -6.00
N VAL A 105 6.24 14.67 -6.26
CA VAL A 105 5.29 14.13 -5.28
C VAL A 105 5.06 12.66 -5.54
N ILE A 106 5.13 11.83 -4.49
CA ILE A 106 4.80 10.42 -4.55
C ILE A 106 3.75 10.06 -3.51
N GLY A 107 3.02 8.97 -3.76
CA GLY A 107 2.05 8.40 -2.84
C GLY A 107 2.04 6.87 -2.89
N ALA A 108 1.69 6.26 -1.77
CA ALA A 108 1.46 4.83 -1.65
C ALA A 108 0.20 4.60 -0.82
N ALA A 109 -0.75 3.83 -1.36
CA ALA A 109 -2.04 3.59 -0.72
C ALA A 109 -2.37 2.11 -0.65
N HIS A 110 -2.95 1.70 0.47
CA HIS A 110 -3.54 0.40 0.71
C HIS A 110 -5.03 0.44 0.36
N ALA A 111 -5.37 -0.02 -0.84
CA ALA A 111 -6.74 -0.08 -1.30
C ALA A 111 -7.37 -1.46 -1.01
N GLY A 112 -7.60 -1.75 0.26
CA GLY A 112 -8.47 -2.84 0.67
C GLY A 112 -9.94 -2.49 0.38
N ARG A 113 -10.85 -3.47 0.49
CA ARG A 113 -12.29 -3.29 0.17
C ARG A 113 -12.89 -2.06 0.86
N MET A 114 -12.67 -1.88 2.17
CA MET A 114 -13.24 -0.74 2.90
C MET A 114 -12.55 0.57 2.57
N GLY A 115 -11.23 0.56 2.39
CA GLY A 115 -10.48 1.73 1.96
C GLY A 115 -10.93 2.22 0.58
N ALA A 116 -11.06 1.29 -0.39
CA ALA A 116 -11.55 1.59 -1.73
C ALA A 116 -12.99 2.15 -1.69
N ARG A 117 -13.91 1.46 -0.99
CA ARG A 117 -15.30 1.91 -0.77
C ARG A 117 -15.37 3.32 -0.19
N ASN A 118 -14.50 3.65 0.73
CA ASN A 118 -14.47 4.94 1.43
C ASN A 118 -13.59 5.99 0.73
N GLY A 119 -13.01 5.68 -0.44
CA GLY A 119 -12.34 6.63 -1.30
C GLY A 119 -10.86 6.87 -0.99
N ILE A 120 -10.13 5.88 -0.47
CA ILE A 120 -8.70 6.01 -0.14
C ILE A 120 -7.87 6.55 -1.32
N VAL A 121 -8.10 6.05 -2.54
CA VAL A 121 -7.36 6.49 -3.73
C VAL A 121 -7.66 7.96 -4.05
N LYS A 122 -8.95 8.36 -3.98
CA LYS A 122 -9.36 9.75 -4.18
C LYS A 122 -8.70 10.68 -3.14
N ASN A 123 -8.70 10.27 -1.88
CA ASN A 123 -8.08 11.05 -0.80
C ASN A 123 -6.56 11.14 -0.99
N THR A 124 -5.91 10.06 -1.46
CA THR A 124 -4.48 10.07 -1.77
C THR A 124 -4.15 11.04 -2.89
N VAL A 125 -4.93 11.03 -3.98
CA VAL A 125 -4.76 12.00 -5.08
C VAL A 125 -4.94 13.42 -4.58
N GLN A 126 -5.97 13.68 -3.73
CA GLN A 126 -6.19 15.01 -3.17
C GLN A 126 -5.01 15.45 -2.29
N ALA A 127 -4.51 14.60 -1.41
CA ALA A 127 -3.34 14.89 -0.60
C ALA A 127 -2.08 15.16 -1.44
N MET A 128 -1.91 14.46 -2.56
CA MET A 128 -0.83 14.76 -3.51
C MET A 128 -1.01 16.13 -4.17
N VAL A 129 -2.26 16.51 -4.51
CA VAL A 129 -2.58 17.84 -5.07
C VAL A 129 -2.25 18.94 -4.05
N ASP A 130 -2.59 18.73 -2.80
CA ASP A 130 -2.28 19.66 -1.71
C ASP A 130 -0.76 19.86 -1.53
N LEU A 131 0.04 18.86 -1.91
CA LEU A 131 1.50 18.93 -2.01
C LEU A 131 2.01 19.48 -3.36
N GLY A 132 1.13 19.90 -4.27
CA GLY A 132 1.49 20.53 -5.54
C GLY A 132 1.51 19.62 -6.77
N ALA A 133 1.03 18.38 -6.65
CA ALA A 133 0.83 17.51 -7.81
C ALA A 133 -0.34 18.00 -8.67
N GLN A 134 -0.30 17.68 -9.97
CA GLN A 134 -1.43 17.93 -10.88
C GLN A 134 -2.07 16.60 -11.27
N PRO A 135 -3.41 16.44 -11.09
CA PRO A 135 -4.09 15.17 -11.38
C PRO A 135 -3.80 14.58 -12.76
N SER A 136 -3.71 15.43 -13.78
CA SER A 136 -3.42 15.00 -15.14
C SER A 136 -2.02 14.46 -15.37
N ARG A 137 -1.08 14.68 -14.44
CA ARG A 137 0.30 14.18 -14.47
C ARG A 137 0.55 13.00 -13.54
N ILE A 138 -0.40 12.71 -12.64
CA ILE A 138 -0.24 11.60 -11.71
C ILE A 138 -0.28 10.28 -12.48
N GLN A 139 0.83 9.57 -12.43
CA GLN A 139 0.93 8.19 -12.89
C GLN A 139 0.55 7.26 -11.75
N VAL A 140 -0.27 6.26 -12.06
CA VAL A 140 -0.77 5.28 -11.09
C VAL A 140 -0.34 3.89 -11.51
N LEU A 141 0.18 3.13 -10.58
CA LEU A 141 0.54 1.73 -10.75
C LEU A 141 -0.13 0.90 -9.66
N MET A 142 -1.04 0.01 -10.06
CA MET A 142 -1.66 -0.98 -9.17
C MET A 142 -0.84 -2.26 -9.18
N GLY A 143 -0.56 -2.79 -7.99
CA GLY A 143 0.19 -4.03 -7.85
C GLY A 143 -0.70 -5.28 -7.83
N PRO A 144 -0.07 -6.45 -7.69
CA PRO A 144 -0.80 -7.71 -7.56
C PRO A 144 -1.78 -7.68 -6.38
N ALA A 145 -2.96 -8.23 -6.61
CA ALA A 145 -4.04 -8.34 -5.63
C ALA A 145 -4.86 -9.61 -5.90
N ALA A 146 -5.74 -9.98 -4.99
CA ALA A 146 -6.69 -11.06 -5.22
C ALA A 146 -7.58 -10.74 -6.44
N ALA A 147 -7.68 -11.68 -7.37
CA ALA A 147 -8.56 -11.52 -8.53
C ALA A 147 -10.02 -11.58 -8.12
N GLY A 148 -10.89 -10.83 -8.81
CA GLY A 148 -12.33 -10.80 -8.53
C GLY A 148 -12.98 -12.20 -8.53
N ALA A 149 -12.53 -13.10 -9.41
CA ALA A 149 -13.01 -14.48 -9.46
C ALA A 149 -12.60 -15.33 -8.23
N SER A 150 -11.64 -14.87 -7.44
CA SER A 150 -11.15 -15.54 -6.23
C SER A 150 -11.55 -14.78 -4.95
N TYR A 151 -12.40 -13.76 -5.07
CA TYR A 151 -12.83 -12.92 -3.95
C TYR A 151 -14.35 -12.89 -3.85
N GLU A 152 -14.91 -14.03 -3.49
CA GLU A 152 -16.36 -14.14 -3.24
C GLU A 152 -16.74 -13.49 -1.92
N VAL A 153 -17.78 -12.67 -1.96
CA VAL A 153 -18.31 -11.97 -0.79
C VAL A 153 -19.82 -12.13 -0.70
N PRO A 154 -20.42 -12.05 0.50
CA PRO A 154 -21.88 -12.04 0.65
C PRO A 154 -22.54 -10.92 -0.15
N GLU A 155 -23.76 -11.18 -0.67
CA GLU A 155 -24.53 -10.25 -1.48
C GLU A 155 -24.65 -8.84 -0.86
N ALA A 156 -24.95 -8.77 0.43
CA ALA A 156 -25.09 -7.48 1.13
C ALA A 156 -23.77 -6.67 1.10
N MET A 157 -22.63 -7.36 1.15
CA MET A 157 -21.31 -6.72 1.09
C MET A 157 -21.01 -6.22 -0.32
N ALA A 158 -21.32 -7.01 -1.35
CA ALA A 158 -21.17 -6.59 -2.74
C ALA A 158 -22.06 -5.38 -3.06
N ALA A 159 -23.33 -5.41 -2.63
CA ALA A 159 -24.28 -4.31 -2.82
C ALA A 159 -23.84 -3.02 -2.10
N ASP A 160 -23.25 -3.12 -0.90
CA ASP A 160 -22.72 -1.97 -0.18
C ASP A 160 -21.55 -1.31 -0.93
N VAL A 161 -20.62 -2.09 -1.44
CA VAL A 161 -19.50 -1.55 -2.22
C VAL A 161 -20.00 -0.93 -3.52
N GLU A 162 -20.88 -1.62 -4.26
CA GLU A 162 -21.45 -1.13 -5.52
C GLU A 162 -22.18 0.21 -5.37
N LYS A 163 -22.88 0.41 -4.24
CA LYS A 163 -23.54 1.69 -3.92
C LYS A 163 -22.56 2.86 -3.86
N HIS A 164 -21.31 2.62 -3.42
CA HIS A 164 -20.29 3.67 -3.25
C HIS A 164 -19.32 3.74 -4.44
N LEU A 165 -19.12 2.62 -5.12
CA LEU A 165 -18.27 2.49 -6.31
C LEU A 165 -19.06 1.76 -7.42
N PRO A 166 -19.90 2.46 -8.18
CA PRO A 166 -20.67 1.86 -9.27
C PRO A 166 -19.78 1.16 -10.30
N GLY A 167 -20.16 -0.06 -10.69
CA GLY A 167 -19.39 -0.91 -11.60
C GLY A 167 -18.33 -1.79 -10.91
N SER A 168 -18.27 -1.78 -9.58
CA SER A 168 -17.34 -2.63 -8.81
C SER A 168 -17.82 -4.08 -8.69
N ARG A 169 -19.11 -4.32 -8.88
CA ARG A 169 -19.71 -5.65 -8.76
C ARG A 169 -19.56 -6.45 -10.05
N THR A 170 -19.02 -7.66 -9.91
CA THR A 170 -19.06 -8.67 -10.96
C THR A 170 -19.83 -9.90 -10.46
N THR A 171 -20.57 -10.58 -11.36
CA THR A 171 -21.19 -11.86 -11.04
C THR A 171 -20.32 -12.97 -11.57
N THR A 172 -19.89 -13.88 -10.70
CA THR A 172 -19.33 -15.16 -11.13
C THR A 172 -20.50 -16.10 -11.40
N THR A 173 -20.67 -16.53 -12.65
CA THR A 173 -21.49 -17.71 -12.95
C THR A 173 -20.68 -18.93 -12.55
N ARG A 174 -21.07 -19.63 -11.50
CA ARG A 174 -20.69 -21.04 -11.29
C ARG A 174 -21.59 -21.94 -12.08
#